data_9f8558c37940a64d8de020e2cbd85f78
#
_entry.id   9f8558c37940a64d8de020e2cbd85f78
#
_cell.length_a   1.000
_cell.length_b   1.000
_cell.length_c   1.000
_cell.angle_alpha   90.00
_cell.angle_beta   90.00
_cell.angle_gamma   90.00
#
_symmetry.space_group_name_H-M   'P 1'
#
loop_
_entity.id
_entity.type
_entity.pdbx_description
1 polymer ?
#
loop_
_entity_poly.entity_id
_entity_poly.type
_entity_poly.pdbx_seq_one_letter_code
_entity_poly.pdbx_strand_id
1 'polypeptide(L)'
;MAITQITAASLADNAVTSAKIAANQIGSSELDLTANYAFTGTVTGTDKTWVPLSTVSIQSAASSADFNNSIITSAYQTYVLVAHWTKFESDAQTPLIYCSTDNGSSFPTGVMSGRVYSGLGHGPSTGHEYASSSANAIIPGWSLGSSSDDPGAFICWFHNLYHTVTPPAGKYIHCSFSHAHSSGSRYTWWTGGYLPGNTAYNFVRYASSSGNIHGGRFTMYGIKES
;
A
#
# COMPACT_ATOMS: atom_id res chain seq x y z
N MET A 1 -53.28 10.81 -26.60
CA MET A 1 -52.21 10.65 -27.59
C MET A 1 -51.01 10.09 -26.82
N ALA A 2 -50.61 8.84 -27.06
CA ALA A 2 -49.45 8.24 -26.40
C ALA A 2 -48.21 8.66 -27.16
N ILE A 3 -47.23 9.24 -26.49
CA ILE A 3 -45.89 9.48 -27.05
C ILE A 3 -45.20 8.12 -27.10
N THR A 4 -45.07 7.55 -28.27
CA THR A 4 -44.55 6.19 -28.44
C THR A 4 -43.03 6.09 -28.49
N GLN A 5 -42.35 7.16 -28.81
CA GLN A 5 -40.87 7.19 -28.80
C GLN A 5 -40.32 8.63 -28.83
N ILE A 6 -39.34 8.91 -27.99
CA ILE A 6 -38.47 10.09 -28.11
C ILE A 6 -37.16 9.59 -28.71
N THR A 7 -36.80 10.04 -29.89
CA THR A 7 -35.51 9.68 -30.52
C THR A 7 -34.42 10.65 -30.05
N ALA A 8 -33.16 10.23 -30.11
CA ALA A 8 -32.02 11.09 -29.75
C ALA A 8 -32.02 12.40 -30.56
N ALA A 9 -32.49 12.37 -31.82
CA ALA A 9 -32.61 13.59 -32.67
C ALA A 9 -33.70 14.56 -32.21
N SER A 10 -34.61 14.15 -31.33
CA SER A 10 -35.69 15.01 -30.76
C SER A 10 -35.29 15.67 -29.43
N LEU A 11 -34.13 15.37 -28.91
CA LEU A 11 -33.63 16.01 -27.70
C LEU A 11 -32.55 17.03 -28.08
N ALA A 12 -32.78 18.29 -27.73
CA ALA A 12 -31.74 19.30 -27.83
C ALA A 12 -30.59 19.00 -26.85
N ASP A 13 -29.36 19.45 -27.16
CA ASP A 13 -28.25 19.36 -26.24
C ASP A 13 -28.63 19.96 -24.87
N ASN A 14 -28.32 19.24 -23.80
CA ASN A 14 -28.68 19.58 -22.42
C ASN A 14 -30.20 19.66 -22.14
N ALA A 15 -31.04 19.05 -22.97
CA ALA A 15 -32.50 18.99 -22.73
C ALA A 15 -32.84 18.21 -21.43
N VAL A 16 -32.03 17.27 -21.02
CA VAL A 16 -32.12 16.53 -19.75
C VAL A 16 -31.06 17.07 -18.79
N THR A 17 -31.47 17.84 -17.81
CA THR A 17 -30.56 18.37 -16.76
C THR A 17 -30.74 17.58 -15.46
N SER A 18 -29.82 17.73 -14.51
CA SER A 18 -29.91 17.13 -13.19
C SER A 18 -31.21 17.51 -12.44
N ALA A 19 -31.77 18.73 -12.70
CA ALA A 19 -33.03 19.17 -12.15
C ALA A 19 -34.25 18.42 -12.71
N LYS A 20 -34.12 17.78 -13.87
CA LYS A 20 -35.18 16.98 -14.51
C LYS A 20 -35.12 15.50 -14.19
N ILE A 21 -34.06 15.07 -13.55
CA ILE A 21 -33.89 13.70 -13.06
C ILE A 21 -33.99 13.74 -11.54
N ALA A 22 -35.10 13.26 -11.00
CA ALA A 22 -35.26 13.15 -9.56
C ALA A 22 -34.28 12.13 -8.98
N ALA A 23 -33.94 12.25 -7.70
CA ALA A 23 -33.07 11.31 -7.02
C ALA A 23 -33.58 9.86 -7.20
N ASN A 24 -32.68 8.95 -7.47
CA ASN A 24 -32.92 7.51 -7.67
C ASN A 24 -33.79 7.14 -8.89
N GLN A 25 -33.92 8.05 -9.89
CA GLN A 25 -34.68 7.75 -11.11
C GLN A 25 -33.87 6.96 -12.17
N ILE A 26 -32.54 6.90 -12.00
CA ILE A 26 -31.66 6.10 -12.87
C ILE A 26 -31.09 4.97 -12.03
N GLY A 27 -31.57 3.78 -12.23
CA GLY A 27 -31.08 2.56 -11.58
C GLY A 27 -30.23 1.70 -12.53
N SER A 28 -29.89 0.51 -12.09
CA SER A 28 -29.12 -0.43 -12.91
C SER A 28 -29.89 -0.98 -14.12
N SER A 29 -31.22 -0.91 -14.08
CA SER A 29 -32.09 -1.31 -15.22
C SER A 29 -32.14 -0.28 -16.33
N GLU A 30 -31.84 0.99 -16.02
CA GLU A 30 -31.85 2.11 -16.96
C GLU A 30 -30.48 2.36 -17.58
N LEU A 31 -29.41 1.77 -17.00
CA LEU A 31 -28.05 1.87 -17.52
C LEU A 31 -27.70 0.59 -18.31
N ASP A 32 -27.19 0.77 -19.50
CA ASP A 32 -26.55 -0.34 -20.23
C ASP A 32 -25.19 -0.64 -19.57
N LEU A 33 -25.17 -1.58 -18.62
CA LEU A 33 -23.96 -1.95 -17.87
C LEU A 33 -22.88 -2.61 -18.74
N THR A 34 -23.16 -2.89 -20.03
CA THR A 34 -22.14 -3.37 -20.99
C THR A 34 -21.39 -2.22 -21.66
N ALA A 35 -21.91 -1.00 -21.56
CA ALA A 35 -21.27 0.19 -22.13
C ALA A 35 -20.19 0.77 -21.20
N ASN A 36 -19.17 1.38 -21.79
CA ASN A 36 -18.16 2.14 -21.05
C ASN A 36 -18.67 3.54 -20.75
N TYR A 37 -18.84 3.87 -19.47
CA TYR A 37 -19.20 5.21 -19.02
C TYR A 37 -17.98 5.98 -18.53
N ALA A 38 -17.74 7.17 -19.11
CA ALA A 38 -16.71 8.09 -18.60
C ALA A 38 -17.38 9.11 -17.67
N PHE A 39 -17.12 9.00 -16.37
CA PHE A 39 -17.56 10.01 -15.40
C PHE A 39 -16.42 11.02 -15.21
N THR A 40 -16.65 12.27 -15.60
CA THR A 40 -15.70 13.37 -15.42
C THR A 40 -15.81 14.07 -14.07
N GLY A 41 -16.85 13.74 -13.30
CA GLY A 41 -17.10 14.25 -11.94
C GLY A 41 -16.77 13.23 -10.85
N THR A 42 -16.96 13.65 -9.60
CA THR A 42 -16.84 12.75 -8.45
C THR A 42 -18.02 11.78 -8.43
N VAL A 43 -17.73 10.49 -8.50
CA VAL A 43 -18.72 9.43 -8.27
C VAL A 43 -18.78 9.21 -6.75
N THR A 44 -19.84 9.71 -6.11
CA THR A 44 -20.10 9.47 -4.69
C THR A 44 -20.85 8.16 -4.51
N GLY A 45 -20.62 7.45 -3.41
CA GLY A 45 -21.29 6.17 -3.09
C GLY A 45 -20.51 4.91 -3.47
N THR A 46 -19.31 5.04 -4.03
CA THR A 46 -18.38 3.92 -4.10
C THR A 46 -17.58 3.90 -2.80
N ASP A 47 -18.13 3.32 -1.75
CA ASP A 47 -17.41 3.10 -0.49
C ASP A 47 -16.30 2.07 -0.70
N LYS A 48 -15.24 2.49 -1.40
CA LYS A 48 -14.02 1.72 -1.46
C LYS A 48 -13.36 1.84 -0.09
N THR A 49 -13.40 0.79 0.68
CA THR A 49 -12.64 0.70 1.94
C THR A 49 -11.15 0.89 1.69
N TRP A 50 -10.64 0.38 0.56
CA TRP A 50 -9.26 0.52 0.11
C TRP A 50 -9.17 1.52 -1.05
N VAL A 51 -8.59 2.68 -0.79
CA VAL A 51 -8.39 3.73 -1.79
C VAL A 51 -6.94 3.68 -2.29
N PRO A 52 -6.68 3.34 -3.56
CA PRO A 52 -5.33 3.40 -4.09
C PRO A 52 -4.88 4.86 -4.19
N LEU A 53 -3.75 5.20 -3.57
CA LEU A 53 -3.23 6.56 -3.48
C LEU A 53 -2.10 6.81 -4.47
N SER A 54 -1.17 5.87 -4.56
CA SER A 54 0.00 5.96 -5.44
C SER A 54 0.56 4.59 -5.75
N THR A 55 1.12 4.44 -6.95
CA THR A 55 1.87 3.23 -7.35
C THR A 55 3.23 3.63 -7.87
N VAL A 56 4.28 3.03 -7.29
CA VAL A 56 5.67 3.09 -7.76
C VAL A 56 5.98 1.79 -8.48
N SER A 57 6.38 1.87 -9.75
CA SER A 57 6.81 0.73 -10.55
C SER A 57 8.29 0.89 -10.87
N ILE A 58 9.11 -0.06 -10.42
CA ILE A 58 10.55 -0.09 -10.66
C ILE A 58 10.80 -1.15 -11.73
N GLN A 59 11.34 -0.73 -12.87
CA GLN A 59 11.67 -1.58 -14.02
C GLN A 59 13.17 -1.59 -14.31
N SER A 60 13.92 -0.73 -13.63
CA SER A 60 15.38 -0.65 -13.64
C SER A 60 15.86 -0.31 -12.25
N ALA A 61 17.15 -0.54 -11.97
CA ALA A 61 17.72 -0.33 -10.64
C ALA A 61 17.35 1.02 -10.02
N ALA A 62 16.76 0.97 -8.82
CA ALA A 62 16.39 2.14 -8.04
C ALA A 62 16.73 1.91 -6.56
N SER A 63 17.20 2.95 -5.87
CA SER A 63 17.59 2.86 -4.47
C SER A 63 16.40 2.62 -3.53
N SER A 64 15.21 3.06 -3.92
CA SER A 64 14.00 2.97 -3.08
C SER A 64 12.70 3.10 -3.87
N ALA A 65 11.60 2.72 -3.21
CA ALA A 65 10.24 3.11 -3.56
C ALA A 65 9.71 4.03 -2.45
N ASP A 66 9.43 5.29 -2.79
CA ASP A 66 9.12 6.35 -1.84
C ASP A 66 7.67 6.83 -1.98
N PHE A 67 7.01 7.04 -0.83
CA PHE A 67 5.68 7.62 -0.70
C PHE A 67 5.77 8.83 0.24
N ASN A 68 5.68 10.02 -0.33
CA ASN A 68 5.95 11.28 0.33
C ASN A 68 4.70 11.91 0.98
N ASN A 69 4.84 13.14 1.47
CA ASN A 69 3.80 13.89 2.17
C ASN A 69 2.60 14.31 1.30
N SER A 70 2.66 14.14 -0.02
CA SER A 70 1.47 14.28 -0.87
C SER A 70 0.59 13.02 -0.86
N ILE A 71 1.13 11.90 -0.40
CA ILE A 71 0.46 10.59 -0.32
C ILE A 71 0.09 10.26 1.13
N ILE A 72 1.04 10.47 2.07
CA ILE A 72 0.83 10.21 3.49
C ILE A 72 0.38 11.50 4.16
N THR A 73 -0.91 11.60 4.45
CA THR A 73 -1.58 12.81 4.96
C THR A 73 -2.50 12.47 6.15
N SER A 74 -3.19 13.46 6.69
CA SER A 74 -4.21 13.24 7.74
C SER A 74 -5.53 12.64 7.23
N ALA A 75 -5.65 12.39 5.92
CA ALA A 75 -6.91 11.90 5.32
C ALA A 75 -7.25 10.45 5.70
N TYR A 76 -6.27 9.67 6.17
CA TYR A 76 -6.46 8.27 6.54
C TYR A 76 -5.74 7.97 7.86
N GLN A 77 -6.38 7.20 8.72
CA GLN A 77 -5.74 6.71 9.96
C GLN A 77 -4.86 5.49 9.68
N THR A 78 -5.27 4.66 8.73
CA THR A 78 -4.55 3.44 8.34
C THR A 78 -4.12 3.53 6.89
N TYR A 79 -2.85 3.23 6.66
CA TYR A 79 -2.25 3.06 5.34
C TYR A 79 -1.82 1.61 5.13
N VAL A 80 -1.85 1.16 3.88
CA VAL A 80 -1.40 -0.19 3.51
C VAL A 80 -0.48 -0.10 2.31
N LEU A 81 0.74 -0.59 2.47
CA LEU A 81 1.69 -0.76 1.38
C LEU A 81 1.63 -2.22 0.89
N VAL A 82 1.30 -2.39 -0.37
CA VAL A 82 1.31 -3.69 -1.04
C VAL A 82 2.46 -3.72 -2.03
N ALA A 83 3.43 -4.61 -1.82
CA ALA A 83 4.37 -4.98 -2.85
C ALA A 83 3.83 -6.20 -3.59
N HIS A 84 3.37 -5.99 -4.82
CA HIS A 84 2.85 -7.07 -5.66
C HIS A 84 3.94 -8.08 -6.01
N TRP A 85 5.16 -7.57 -6.22
CA TRP A 85 6.41 -8.31 -6.31
C TRP A 85 7.57 -7.35 -6.08
N THR A 86 8.69 -7.87 -5.59
CA THR A 86 9.93 -7.11 -5.41
C THR A 86 11.13 -8.01 -5.58
N LYS A 87 12.21 -7.48 -6.14
CA LYS A 87 13.46 -8.17 -6.38
C LYS A 87 14.61 -7.19 -6.17
N PHE A 88 15.71 -7.67 -5.55
CA PHE A 88 16.92 -6.89 -5.36
C PHE A 88 17.98 -7.21 -6.42
N GLU A 89 18.97 -6.35 -6.60
CA GLU A 89 20.09 -6.56 -7.54
C GLU A 89 21.03 -7.67 -7.08
N SER A 90 21.17 -7.84 -5.77
CA SER A 90 22.10 -8.80 -5.18
C SER A 90 21.38 -9.75 -4.24
N ASP A 91 21.97 -10.95 -4.08
CA ASP A 91 21.50 -11.95 -3.14
C ASP A 91 21.63 -11.52 -1.68
N ALA A 92 20.86 -12.17 -0.84
CA ALA A 92 20.91 -12.05 0.60
C ALA A 92 20.64 -10.61 1.13
N GLN A 93 19.90 -9.80 0.37
CA GLN A 93 19.53 -8.47 0.79
C GLN A 93 18.30 -8.51 1.69
N THR A 94 18.31 -7.67 2.72
CA THR A 94 17.19 -7.53 3.65
C THR A 94 16.28 -6.40 3.20
N PRO A 95 14.97 -6.63 3.03
CA PRO A 95 14.01 -5.56 2.81
C PRO A 95 13.88 -4.68 4.05
N LEU A 96 13.82 -3.38 3.85
CA LEU A 96 13.72 -2.37 4.89
C LEU A 96 12.56 -1.42 4.59
N ILE A 97 11.77 -1.11 5.63
CA ILE A 97 10.75 -0.08 5.57
C ILE A 97 11.13 1.02 6.55
N TYR A 98 11.33 2.22 6.02
CA TYR A 98 11.63 3.42 6.78
C TYR A 98 10.39 4.32 6.82
N CYS A 99 10.18 4.98 7.96
CA CYS A 99 9.16 6.02 8.11
C CYS A 99 9.84 7.32 8.57
N SER A 100 9.40 8.45 8.04
CA SER A 100 9.96 9.77 8.36
C SER A 100 8.87 10.77 8.72
N THR A 101 9.21 11.72 9.57
CA THR A 101 8.37 12.85 9.99
C THR A 101 8.68 14.15 9.23
N ASP A 102 9.75 14.16 8.43
CA ASP A 102 10.29 15.33 7.71
C ASP A 102 10.43 15.08 6.20
N ASN A 103 9.46 14.33 5.65
CA ASN A 103 9.38 14.00 4.22
C ASN A 103 10.62 13.28 3.67
N GLY A 104 11.19 12.37 4.46
CA GLY A 104 12.31 11.52 4.04
C GLY A 104 13.70 12.15 4.20
N SER A 105 13.81 13.32 4.82
CA SER A 105 15.10 13.97 5.07
C SER A 105 15.88 13.26 6.18
N SER A 106 15.18 12.71 7.18
CA SER A 106 15.78 11.88 8.23
C SER A 106 14.84 10.74 8.62
N PHE A 107 15.41 9.70 9.24
CA PHE A 107 14.68 8.54 9.73
C PHE A 107 14.96 8.37 11.23
N PRO A 108 13.94 8.49 12.09
CA PRO A 108 14.12 8.44 13.54
C PRO A 108 14.61 7.05 13.97
N THR A 109 15.48 7.02 14.96
CA THR A 109 15.90 5.82 15.68
C THR A 109 14.87 5.41 16.73
N GLY A 110 14.98 4.22 17.28
CA GLY A 110 14.03 3.72 18.28
C GLY A 110 12.84 2.98 17.68
N VAL A 111 12.89 2.66 16.40
CA VAL A 111 11.92 1.78 15.74
C VAL A 111 12.11 0.38 16.30
N MET A 112 11.04 -0.21 16.84
CA MET A 112 11.03 -1.58 17.34
C MET A 112 10.38 -2.49 16.31
N SER A 113 11.00 -3.64 16.06
CA SER A 113 10.46 -4.64 15.14
C SER A 113 10.72 -6.03 15.69
N GLY A 114 9.68 -6.86 15.78
CA GLY A 114 9.76 -8.27 16.10
C GLY A 114 9.24 -9.12 14.95
N ARG A 115 9.86 -10.26 14.70
CA ARG A 115 9.53 -11.14 13.57
C ARG A 115 9.32 -12.57 14.00
N VAL A 116 8.37 -13.22 13.34
CA VAL A 116 8.18 -14.69 13.39
C VAL A 116 8.20 -15.18 11.95
N TYR A 117 8.84 -16.29 11.68
CA TYR A 117 8.85 -16.90 10.36
C TYR A 117 8.47 -18.37 10.36
N SER A 118 7.94 -18.82 9.26
CA SER A 118 7.76 -20.21 8.89
C SER A 118 8.38 -20.46 7.53
N GLY A 119 9.17 -21.52 7.39
CA GLY A 119 9.88 -21.84 6.15
C GLY A 119 9.72 -23.29 5.74
N LEU A 120 9.70 -23.54 4.43
CA LEU A 120 9.71 -24.84 3.78
C LEU A 120 10.95 -24.91 2.87
N GLY A 121 11.85 -25.86 3.12
CA GLY A 121 13.02 -26.03 2.23
C GLY A 121 14.16 -26.86 2.81
N HIS A 122 14.38 -26.83 4.10
CA HIS A 122 15.29 -27.70 4.83
C HIS A 122 14.64 -28.32 6.06
N GLY A 123 13.33 -28.59 6.00
CA GLY A 123 12.46 -28.99 7.11
C GLY A 123 11.64 -27.81 7.62
N PRO A 124 10.50 -28.06 8.30
CA PRO A 124 9.69 -27.01 8.89
C PRO A 124 10.50 -26.32 9.99
N SER A 125 10.95 -25.10 9.74
CA SER A 125 11.62 -24.27 10.73
C SER A 125 10.74 -23.09 11.09
N THR A 126 10.56 -22.86 12.39
CA THR A 126 9.96 -21.67 12.95
C THR A 126 11.00 -20.97 13.82
N GLY A 127 11.09 -19.66 13.73
CA GLY A 127 12.01 -18.89 14.53
C GLY A 127 11.42 -17.56 14.92
N HIS A 128 11.96 -16.99 15.99
CA HIS A 128 11.65 -15.66 16.49
C HIS A 128 12.89 -14.81 16.45
N GLU A 129 12.78 -13.60 15.91
CA GLU A 129 13.87 -12.64 15.93
C GLU A 129 13.35 -11.28 16.40
N TYR A 130 14.14 -10.62 17.23
CA TYR A 130 13.87 -9.28 17.71
C TYR A 130 14.92 -8.33 17.14
N ALA A 131 14.47 -7.26 16.46
CA ALA A 131 15.35 -6.15 16.14
C ALA A 131 15.37 -5.15 17.30
N SER A 132 16.54 -4.61 17.60
CA SER A 132 16.73 -3.73 18.75
C SER A 132 16.07 -2.36 18.55
N SER A 133 15.81 -1.67 19.66
CA SER A 133 15.27 -0.32 19.74
C SER A 133 16.18 0.78 19.15
N SER A 134 17.36 0.44 18.63
CA SER A 134 18.28 1.38 17.96
C SER A 134 18.11 1.38 16.43
N ALA A 135 17.26 0.52 15.87
CA ALA A 135 17.00 0.48 14.44
C ALA A 135 16.20 1.71 13.99
N ASN A 136 16.41 2.13 12.76
CA ASN A 136 15.67 3.20 12.08
C ASN A 136 14.70 2.65 11.01
N ALA A 137 14.56 1.34 10.90
CA ALA A 137 13.72 0.67 9.92
C ALA A 137 13.00 -0.54 10.49
N ILE A 138 11.83 -0.83 9.95
CA ILE A 138 11.12 -2.11 10.10
C ILE A 138 11.68 -3.09 9.09
N ILE A 139 11.93 -4.30 9.52
CA ILE A 139 12.44 -5.39 8.68
C ILE A 139 11.29 -6.37 8.40
N PRO A 140 10.59 -6.29 7.26
CA PRO A 140 9.45 -7.15 6.98
C PRO A 140 9.82 -8.62 6.72
N GLY A 141 11.06 -8.87 6.30
CA GLY A 141 11.57 -10.22 6.01
C GLY A 141 13.09 -10.27 6.05
N TRP A 142 13.68 -11.35 5.55
CA TRP A 142 15.12 -11.55 5.54
C TRP A 142 15.58 -12.15 4.22
N SER A 143 16.76 -11.70 3.75
CA SER A 143 17.56 -12.42 2.75
C SER A 143 16.82 -12.81 1.46
N LEU A 144 16.27 -11.81 0.74
CA LEU A 144 15.75 -12.03 -0.61
C LEU A 144 16.88 -12.46 -1.55
N GLY A 145 16.55 -13.39 -2.44
CA GLY A 145 17.40 -13.74 -3.58
C GLY A 145 17.42 -12.67 -4.67
N SER A 146 18.44 -12.72 -5.53
CA SER A 146 18.58 -11.87 -6.73
C SER A 146 18.16 -12.59 -8.00
N SER A 147 17.92 -13.90 -7.95
CA SER A 147 17.56 -14.66 -9.14
C SER A 147 16.19 -14.21 -9.69
N SER A 148 15.97 -14.41 -10.98
CA SER A 148 14.67 -14.08 -11.60
C SER A 148 13.51 -14.83 -10.98
N ASP A 149 13.80 -15.95 -10.33
CA ASP A 149 12.82 -16.89 -9.80
C ASP A 149 12.55 -16.69 -8.29
N ASP A 150 13.18 -15.68 -7.67
CA ASP A 150 13.10 -15.40 -6.23
C ASP A 150 12.42 -14.06 -5.88
N PRO A 151 11.28 -13.71 -6.50
CA PRO A 151 10.56 -12.49 -6.11
C PRO A 151 9.96 -12.65 -4.71
N GLY A 152 9.92 -11.55 -3.98
CA GLY A 152 9.14 -11.43 -2.76
C GLY A 152 7.86 -10.65 -2.99
N ALA A 153 6.86 -10.88 -2.17
CA ALA A 153 5.64 -10.08 -2.11
C ALA A 153 5.27 -9.83 -0.65
N PHE A 154 4.73 -8.64 -0.37
CA PHE A 154 4.31 -8.33 0.99
C PHE A 154 3.10 -7.41 1.05
N ILE A 155 2.46 -7.44 2.19
CA ILE A 155 1.49 -6.44 2.63
C ILE A 155 1.93 -5.89 3.99
N CYS A 156 1.95 -4.58 4.13
CA CYS A 156 2.34 -3.89 5.35
C CYS A 156 1.30 -2.86 5.74
N TRP A 157 0.79 -2.97 6.95
CA TRP A 157 -0.21 -2.09 7.53
C TRP A 157 0.46 -1.09 8.46
N PHE A 158 0.08 0.18 8.34
CA PHE A 158 0.56 1.29 9.15
C PHE A 158 -0.65 1.91 9.85
N HIS A 159 -0.77 1.68 11.15
CA HIS A 159 -1.86 2.21 11.96
C HIS A 159 -1.45 3.51 12.63
N ASN A 160 -2.33 4.51 12.58
CA ASN A 160 -2.14 5.84 13.18
C ASN A 160 -0.87 6.58 12.69
N LEU A 161 -0.42 6.33 11.46
CA LEU A 161 0.85 6.84 10.94
C LEU A 161 0.94 8.37 11.02
N TYR A 162 -0.13 9.07 10.63
CA TYR A 162 -0.20 10.53 10.62
C TYR A 162 -0.71 11.13 11.94
N HIS A 163 -1.05 10.31 12.92
CA HIS A 163 -1.67 10.78 14.16
C HIS A 163 -0.66 11.45 15.09
N THR A 164 -1.06 12.58 15.70
CA THR A 164 -0.20 13.38 16.61
C THR A 164 -0.56 13.25 18.08
N VAL A 165 -1.53 12.37 18.43
CA VAL A 165 -1.95 12.22 19.83
C VAL A 165 -1.00 11.40 20.67
N THR A 166 -0.92 11.83 21.92
CA THR A 166 -0.16 11.19 23.01
C THR A 166 -0.67 9.77 23.30
N PRO A 167 0.20 8.83 23.71
CA PRO A 167 -0.20 7.48 24.10
C PRO A 167 -1.46 7.45 24.96
N PRO A 168 -2.36 6.41 24.80
CA PRO A 168 -2.01 5.08 24.31
C PRO A 168 -2.23 4.78 22.82
N ALA A 169 -2.55 5.78 21.98
CA ALA A 169 -2.69 5.56 20.56
C ALA A 169 -1.32 5.45 19.87
N GLY A 170 -0.61 4.34 20.07
CA GLY A 170 0.68 4.08 19.44
C GLY A 170 0.58 3.95 17.92
N LYS A 171 1.70 4.21 17.23
CA LYS A 171 1.86 3.96 15.80
C LYS A 171 2.38 2.54 15.60
N TYR A 172 1.54 1.67 15.10
CA TYR A 172 1.87 0.25 14.93
C TYR A 172 2.00 -0.09 13.46
N ILE A 173 2.95 -0.97 13.18
CA ILE A 173 3.15 -1.54 11.86
C ILE A 173 3.08 -3.04 11.99
N HIS A 174 2.39 -3.70 11.05
CA HIS A 174 2.53 -5.13 10.89
C HIS A 174 2.62 -5.48 9.41
N CYS A 175 3.48 -6.44 9.09
CA CYS A 175 3.73 -6.88 7.74
C CYS A 175 3.61 -8.40 7.65
N SER A 176 3.09 -8.88 6.54
CA SER A 176 3.22 -10.26 6.09
C SER A 176 4.04 -10.27 4.81
N PHE A 177 5.13 -11.01 4.79
CA PHE A 177 6.08 -11.06 3.69
C PHE A 177 6.39 -12.50 3.30
N SER A 178 6.26 -12.82 2.04
CA SER A 178 6.58 -14.14 1.49
C SER A 178 7.60 -14.00 0.37
N HIS A 179 8.64 -14.82 0.41
CA HIS A 179 9.70 -14.79 -0.59
C HIS A 179 10.38 -16.15 -0.78
N ALA A 180 11.06 -16.31 -1.90
CA ALA A 180 12.06 -17.33 -2.08
C ALA A 180 13.41 -16.81 -1.58
N HIS A 181 14.15 -17.66 -0.88
CA HIS A 181 15.50 -17.38 -0.39
C HIS A 181 16.53 -17.80 -1.42
N SER A 182 17.70 -17.17 -1.43
CA SER A 182 18.82 -17.51 -2.32
C SER A 182 19.25 -18.99 -2.29
N SER A 183 18.93 -19.72 -1.22
CA SER A 183 19.14 -21.17 -1.10
C SER A 183 18.02 -22.04 -1.72
N GLY A 184 17.04 -21.44 -2.39
CA GLY A 184 15.86 -22.14 -2.91
C GLY A 184 14.77 -22.44 -1.88
N SER A 185 14.98 -22.09 -0.62
CA SER A 185 13.96 -22.22 0.42
C SER A 185 12.90 -21.11 0.31
N ARG A 186 11.69 -21.38 0.78
CA ARG A 186 10.59 -20.40 0.78
C ARG A 186 10.21 -20.08 2.21
N TYR A 187 10.05 -18.78 2.49
CA TYR A 187 9.72 -18.28 3.81
C TYR A 187 8.51 -17.37 3.77
N THR A 188 7.73 -17.42 4.85
CA THR A 188 6.73 -16.41 5.17
C THR A 188 7.08 -15.80 6.51
N TRP A 189 7.13 -14.49 6.57
CA TRP A 189 7.46 -13.69 7.73
C TRP A 189 6.24 -12.89 8.19
N TRP A 190 6.06 -12.81 9.49
CA TRP A 190 5.12 -11.89 10.14
C TRP A 190 5.92 -10.96 11.03
N THR A 191 5.84 -9.69 10.75
CA THR A 191 6.59 -8.66 11.48
C THR A 191 5.61 -7.72 12.15
N GLY A 192 5.76 -7.52 13.45
CA GLY A 192 5.15 -6.45 14.21
C GLY A 192 6.17 -5.36 14.50
N GLY A 193 5.75 -4.11 14.49
CA GLY A 193 6.62 -2.98 14.77
C GLY A 193 5.92 -1.82 15.44
N TYR A 194 6.72 -0.94 16.04
CA TYR A 194 6.29 0.29 16.67
C TYR A 194 7.16 1.46 16.19
N LEU A 195 6.53 2.59 15.88
CA LEU A 195 7.21 3.83 15.54
C LEU A 195 7.19 4.77 16.75
N PRO A 196 8.35 5.33 17.13
CA PRO A 196 8.45 6.17 18.31
C PRO A 196 7.86 7.57 18.10
N GLY A 197 7.54 8.23 19.21
CA GLY A 197 7.15 9.64 19.26
C GLY A 197 5.71 9.94 18.84
N ASN A 198 5.35 11.21 19.03
CA ASN A 198 4.00 11.73 18.84
C ASN A 198 3.85 12.56 17.55
N THR A 199 4.93 12.76 16.81
CA THR A 199 4.92 13.52 15.56
C THR A 199 4.31 12.68 14.44
N ALA A 200 3.52 13.31 13.57
CA ALA A 200 2.97 12.66 12.40
C ALA A 200 4.12 12.18 11.48
N TYR A 201 4.03 10.93 11.05
CA TYR A 201 4.89 10.42 9.99
C TYR A 201 4.22 10.71 8.66
N ASN A 202 4.94 11.35 7.76
CA ASN A 202 4.45 11.82 6.47
C ASN A 202 5.20 11.25 5.27
N PHE A 203 6.00 10.22 5.50
CA PHE A 203 6.81 9.58 4.47
C PHE A 203 7.06 8.11 4.79
N VAL A 204 6.95 7.25 3.79
CA VAL A 204 7.29 5.83 3.85
C VAL A 204 8.22 5.48 2.70
N ARG A 205 9.32 4.79 2.99
CA ARG A 205 10.31 4.28 2.03
C ARG A 205 10.44 2.78 2.16
N TYR A 206 10.38 2.08 1.04
CA TYR A 206 10.87 0.72 0.93
C TYR A 206 12.21 0.71 0.23
N ALA A 207 13.18 0.02 0.80
CA ALA A 207 14.55 -0.05 0.28
C ALA A 207 15.19 -1.41 0.56
N SER A 208 16.35 -1.64 -0.04
CA SER A 208 17.26 -2.74 0.29
C SER A 208 18.21 -2.34 1.42
N SER A 209 18.70 -3.31 2.20
CA SER A 209 19.74 -3.10 3.20
C SER A 209 21.09 -2.69 2.57
N SER A 210 21.33 -3.06 1.32
CA SER A 210 22.44 -2.58 0.50
C SER A 210 22.10 -2.75 -0.99
N GLY A 211 22.71 -1.93 -1.85
CA GLY A 211 22.41 -1.94 -3.29
C GLY A 211 21.01 -1.43 -3.62
N ASN A 212 20.50 -1.83 -4.77
CA ASN A 212 19.26 -1.32 -5.33
C ASN A 212 18.15 -2.37 -5.36
N ILE A 213 16.92 -1.88 -5.46
CA ILE A 213 15.77 -2.66 -5.92
C ILE A 213 15.94 -2.82 -7.44
N HIS A 214 16.04 -4.04 -7.93
CA HIS A 214 16.15 -4.33 -9.35
C HIS A 214 14.82 -4.19 -10.08
N GLY A 215 13.74 -4.54 -9.40
CA GLY A 215 12.39 -4.44 -9.93
C GLY A 215 11.32 -4.61 -8.86
N GLY A 216 10.13 -4.10 -9.14
CA GLY A 216 9.02 -4.23 -8.22
C GLY A 216 7.84 -3.33 -8.59
N ARG A 217 6.68 -3.65 -8.00
CA ARG A 217 5.50 -2.81 -8.07
C ARG A 217 4.92 -2.65 -6.66
N PHE A 218 4.85 -1.41 -6.23
CA PHE A 218 4.48 -1.02 -4.88
C PHE A 218 3.29 -0.07 -4.94
N THR A 219 2.20 -0.42 -4.27
CA THR A 219 1.00 0.44 -4.22
C THR A 219 0.69 0.80 -2.77
N MET A 220 0.57 2.09 -2.52
CA MET A 220 0.08 2.61 -1.24
C MET A 220 -1.43 2.82 -1.30
N TYR A 221 -2.13 2.31 -0.32
CA TYR A 221 -3.57 2.48 -0.12
C TYR A 221 -3.84 3.27 1.16
N GLY A 222 -4.88 4.08 1.16
CA GLY A 222 -5.53 4.61 2.35
C GLY A 222 -6.76 3.78 2.68
N ILE A 223 -6.99 3.49 3.96
CA ILE A 223 -8.19 2.80 4.44
C ILE A 223 -9.18 3.85 4.94
N LYS A 224 -10.36 3.91 4.32
CA LYS A 224 -11.46 4.71 4.84
C LYS A 224 -12.07 4.00 6.04
N GLU A 225 -12.24 4.73 7.11
CA GLU A 225 -13.11 4.33 8.21
C GLU A 225 -14.55 4.60 7.82
N SER A 226 -15.41 3.64 8.07
CA SER A 226 -16.85 3.71 7.84
C SER A 226 -17.54 4.55 8.91
#